data_bdc445c36d924dd0dd40e1f92224dd33
#
_entry.id   bdc445c36d924dd0dd40e1f92224dd33
#
_cell.length_a   1.000
_cell.length_b   1.000
_cell.length_c   1.000
_cell.angle_alpha   90.00
_cell.angle_beta   90.00
_cell.angle_gamma   90.00
#
_symmetry.space_group_name_H-M   'P 1'
#
loop_
_entity.id
_entity.type
_entity.pdbx_description
1 polymer ?
#
loop_
_entity_poly.entity_id
_entity_poly.type
_entity_poly.pdbx_seq_one_letter_code
_entity_poly.pdbx_strand_id
1 'polypeptide(L)'
;MSFPDRSPYVIIGAGVHGLSTAWHLARELRARGRGDGRDVVVLDKSSIAAGASGIACGVIRNNYFQPAMRELMAHSVEVWESDPAAFHYHPVGYMQISPECMHADVASIAEQQKQIGYTSEFIEGEQDSHDYMRRLFDDWRAPGTTSVLHEKKGGYANNTASMYGLAGKAEAEGVRIITGVQVT
;
A
#
# COMPACT_ATOMS: atom_id res chain seq x y z
N MET A 1 4.62 30.96 1.61
CA MET A 1 5.91 30.27 1.87
C MET A 1 6.90 30.68 0.81
N SER A 2 8.14 31.07 1.17
CA SER A 2 9.15 31.39 0.17
C SER A 2 9.70 30.10 -0.44
N PHE A 3 9.87 30.10 -1.75
CA PHE A 3 10.53 29.02 -2.49
C PHE A 3 12.02 29.01 -2.10
N PRO A 4 12.63 27.85 -1.84
CA PRO A 4 14.07 27.80 -1.59
C PRO A 4 14.83 28.03 -2.88
N ASP A 5 15.82 28.90 -2.86
CA ASP A 5 16.67 29.16 -4.05
C ASP A 5 17.46 27.93 -4.50
N ARG A 6 17.73 26.99 -3.57
CA ARG A 6 18.43 25.73 -3.81
C ARG A 6 17.93 24.64 -2.88
N SER A 7 17.89 23.39 -3.36
CA SER A 7 17.69 22.21 -2.55
C SER A 7 18.58 21.08 -3.09
N PRO A 8 19.27 20.32 -2.23
CA PRO A 8 20.07 19.16 -2.65
C PRO A 8 19.21 18.10 -3.35
N TYR A 9 17.97 17.91 -2.91
CA TYR A 9 17.06 16.90 -3.45
C TYR A 9 15.70 17.53 -3.78
N VAL A 10 15.29 17.38 -5.03
CA VAL A 10 13.99 17.85 -5.54
C VAL A 10 13.21 16.66 -6.06
N ILE A 11 12.01 16.45 -5.55
CA ILE A 11 11.09 15.40 -5.97
C ILE A 11 9.90 16.06 -6.65
N ILE A 12 9.54 15.60 -7.84
CA ILE A 12 8.42 16.13 -8.62
C ILE A 12 7.24 15.18 -8.51
N GLY A 13 6.13 15.67 -7.93
CA GLY A 13 4.89 14.96 -7.69
C GLY A 13 4.65 14.61 -6.23
N ALA A 14 3.50 15.06 -5.68
CA ALA A 14 3.04 14.76 -4.32
C ALA A 14 1.99 13.64 -4.29
N GLY A 15 2.21 12.59 -5.09
CA GLY A 15 1.51 11.31 -4.99
C GLY A 15 2.26 10.33 -4.09
N VAL A 16 1.78 9.09 -4.01
CA VAL A 16 2.35 8.05 -3.14
C VAL A 16 3.85 7.85 -3.34
N HIS A 17 4.32 7.80 -4.58
CA HIS A 17 5.73 7.58 -4.87
C HIS A 17 6.59 8.77 -4.40
N GLY A 18 6.20 10.01 -4.73
CA GLY A 18 6.98 11.18 -4.34
C GLY A 18 7.02 11.39 -2.83
N LEU A 19 5.87 11.28 -2.17
CA LEU A 19 5.79 11.46 -0.70
C LEU A 19 6.52 10.34 0.04
N SER A 20 6.37 9.09 -0.38
CA SER A 20 7.10 7.95 0.19
C SER A 20 8.61 8.11 0.00
N THR A 21 9.05 8.47 -1.21
CA THR A 21 10.46 8.73 -1.50
C THR A 21 11.00 9.84 -0.60
N ALA A 22 10.26 10.94 -0.45
CA ALA A 22 10.68 12.06 0.38
C ALA A 22 10.84 11.67 1.86
N TRP A 23 9.85 10.95 2.40
CA TRP A 23 9.87 10.50 3.78
C TRP A 23 11.04 9.54 4.05
N HIS A 24 11.19 8.50 3.23
CA HIS A 24 12.26 7.53 3.40
C HIS A 24 13.66 8.13 3.14
N LEU A 25 13.78 9.02 2.14
CA LEU A 25 15.04 9.72 1.88
C LEU A 25 15.47 10.59 3.06
N ALA A 26 14.55 11.36 3.65
CA ALA A 26 14.84 12.19 4.80
C ALA A 26 15.36 11.37 6.00
N ARG A 27 14.72 10.23 6.27
CA ARG A 27 15.14 9.29 7.32
C ARG A 27 16.52 8.69 7.03
N GLU A 28 16.76 8.28 5.79
CA GLU A 28 18.01 7.67 5.37
C GLU A 28 19.18 8.68 5.40
N LEU A 29 18.96 9.92 4.99
CA LEU A 29 19.94 10.99 5.07
C LEU A 29 20.34 11.23 6.53
N ARG A 30 19.37 11.29 7.43
CA ARG A 30 19.62 11.44 8.87
C ARG A 30 20.39 10.26 9.44
N ALA A 31 19.97 9.03 9.13
CA ALA A 31 20.61 7.82 9.64
C ALA A 31 22.08 7.70 9.20
N ARG A 32 22.41 8.20 8.00
CA ARG A 32 23.78 8.21 7.46
C ARG A 32 24.59 9.44 7.80
N GLY A 33 24.04 10.41 8.52
CA GLY A 33 24.71 11.67 8.83
C GLY A 33 25.04 12.52 7.59
N ARG A 34 24.24 12.41 6.52
CA ARG A 34 24.45 13.09 5.22
C ARG A 34 23.48 14.24 4.97
N GLY A 35 22.66 14.60 5.95
CA GLY A 35 21.63 15.62 5.86
C GLY A 35 20.36 15.20 6.60
N ASP A 36 19.25 15.86 6.29
CA ASP A 36 17.93 15.54 6.84
C ASP A 36 16.81 15.97 5.89
N GLY A 37 15.56 15.96 6.34
CA GLY A 37 14.42 16.33 5.52
C GLY A 37 14.44 17.78 5.01
N ARG A 38 15.19 18.70 5.64
CA ARG A 38 15.33 20.09 5.17
C ARG A 38 16.08 20.20 3.84
N ASP A 39 16.82 19.14 3.49
CA ASP A 39 17.51 19.01 2.21
C ASP A 39 16.59 18.52 1.08
N VAL A 40 15.35 18.13 1.41
CA VAL A 40 14.39 17.52 0.48
C VAL A 40 13.20 18.46 0.25
N VAL A 41 12.89 18.71 -1.02
CA VAL A 41 11.70 19.47 -1.45
C VAL A 41 10.86 18.61 -2.38
N VAL A 42 9.56 18.56 -2.12
CA VAL A 42 8.57 17.97 -3.02
C VAL A 42 7.81 19.09 -3.71
N LEU A 43 7.72 19.05 -5.04
CA LEU A 43 6.97 20.01 -5.85
C LEU A 43 5.80 19.30 -6.52
N ASP A 44 4.61 19.88 -6.47
CA ASP A 44 3.46 19.40 -7.23
C ASP A 44 2.74 20.55 -7.93
N LYS A 45 2.34 20.31 -9.18
CA LYS A 45 1.64 21.32 -9.99
C LYS A 45 0.22 21.64 -9.49
N SER A 46 -0.36 20.75 -8.70
CA SER A 46 -1.74 20.89 -8.23
C SER A 46 -1.79 20.78 -6.70
N SER A 47 -2.22 19.65 -6.18
CA SER A 47 -2.34 19.39 -4.74
C SER A 47 -1.85 17.98 -4.41
N ILE A 48 -1.62 17.71 -3.13
CA ILE A 48 -1.35 16.36 -2.65
C ILE A 48 -2.47 15.43 -3.15
N ALA A 49 -2.09 14.27 -3.67
CA ALA A 49 -2.99 13.24 -4.18
C ALA A 49 -3.87 13.65 -5.39
N ALA A 50 -3.61 14.76 -6.06
CA ALA A 50 -4.43 15.22 -7.21
C ALA A 50 -4.44 14.25 -8.40
N GLY A 51 -3.46 13.37 -8.51
CA GLY A 51 -3.32 12.38 -9.59
C GLY A 51 -3.83 10.98 -9.21
N ALA A 52 -3.21 9.97 -9.79
CA ALA A 52 -3.60 8.56 -9.67
C ALA A 52 -3.72 8.06 -8.21
N SER A 53 -2.89 8.57 -7.31
CA SER A 53 -2.93 8.16 -5.90
C SER A 53 -4.25 8.53 -5.20
N GLY A 54 -4.89 9.63 -5.57
CA GLY A 54 -6.15 10.06 -4.97
C GLY A 54 -7.39 9.35 -5.54
N ILE A 55 -7.27 8.72 -6.71
CA ILE A 55 -8.38 8.02 -7.39
C ILE A 55 -8.22 6.49 -7.41
N ALA A 56 -7.15 5.97 -6.80
CA ALA A 56 -6.92 4.54 -6.68
C ALA A 56 -8.03 3.84 -5.86
N CYS A 57 -8.18 2.53 -5.99
CA CYS A 57 -9.17 1.77 -5.21
C CYS A 57 -8.82 1.63 -3.72
N GLY A 58 -7.60 1.96 -3.33
CA GLY A 58 -7.13 1.91 -1.95
C GLY A 58 -6.94 0.51 -1.37
N VAL A 59 -7.02 -0.55 -2.18
CA VAL A 59 -6.83 -1.93 -1.73
C VAL A 59 -5.35 -2.21 -1.50
N ILE A 60 -5.04 -2.78 -0.33
CA ILE A 60 -3.70 -3.18 0.09
C ILE A 60 -3.70 -4.70 0.24
N ARG A 61 -2.82 -5.38 -0.51
CA ARG A 61 -2.78 -6.84 -0.59
C ARG A 61 -1.42 -7.36 -1.05
N ASN A 62 -1.20 -8.67 -0.90
CA ASN A 62 -0.03 -9.39 -1.44
C ASN A 62 -0.40 -10.43 -2.52
N ASN A 63 -1.52 -10.29 -3.17
CA ASN A 63 -2.02 -11.21 -4.19
C ASN A 63 -1.38 -10.91 -5.56
N TYR A 64 -0.14 -11.40 -5.77
CA TYR A 64 0.63 -11.18 -7.00
C TYR A 64 1.39 -12.44 -7.42
N PHE A 65 1.42 -12.73 -8.73
CA PHE A 65 2.18 -13.85 -9.30
C PHE A 65 3.69 -13.60 -9.34
N GLN A 66 4.10 -12.35 -9.55
CA GLN A 66 5.53 -12.01 -9.71
C GLN A 66 6.23 -12.04 -8.34
N PRO A 67 7.32 -12.83 -8.18
CA PRO A 67 8.05 -12.93 -6.91
C PRO A 67 8.48 -11.58 -6.35
N ALA A 68 9.10 -10.74 -7.18
CA ALA A 68 9.55 -9.41 -6.76
C ALA A 68 8.39 -8.52 -6.27
N MET A 69 7.21 -8.62 -6.88
CA MET A 69 6.03 -7.87 -6.44
C MET A 69 5.52 -8.38 -5.10
N ARG A 70 5.55 -9.69 -4.84
CA ARG A 70 5.14 -10.24 -3.54
C ARG A 70 6.04 -9.78 -2.40
N GLU A 71 7.36 -9.84 -2.59
CA GLU A 71 8.32 -9.36 -1.60
C GLU A 71 8.14 -7.87 -1.34
N LEU A 72 8.02 -7.07 -2.39
CA LEU A 72 7.79 -5.64 -2.27
C LEU A 72 6.47 -5.32 -1.56
N MET A 73 5.40 -6.03 -1.88
CA MET A 73 4.09 -5.80 -1.25
C MET A 73 4.05 -6.30 0.19
N ALA A 74 4.72 -7.40 0.52
CA ALA A 74 4.85 -7.84 1.92
C ALA A 74 5.53 -6.77 2.78
N HIS A 75 6.64 -6.20 2.30
CA HIS A 75 7.29 -5.08 2.96
C HIS A 75 6.40 -3.82 3.02
N SER A 76 5.65 -3.53 1.95
CA SER A 76 4.74 -2.38 1.91
C SER A 76 3.62 -2.51 2.94
N VAL A 77 3.06 -3.70 3.14
CA VAL A 77 2.04 -3.95 4.18
C VAL A 77 2.60 -3.63 5.58
N GLU A 78 3.85 -3.98 5.87
CA GLU A 78 4.50 -3.63 7.14
C GLU A 78 4.59 -2.11 7.34
N VAL A 79 4.84 -1.35 6.27
CA VAL A 79 4.83 0.12 6.32
C VAL A 79 3.43 0.63 6.68
N TRP A 80 2.37 0.11 6.05
CA TRP A 80 0.99 0.48 6.37
C TRP A 80 0.61 0.12 7.82
N GLU A 81 1.02 -1.06 8.29
CA GLU A 81 0.78 -1.53 9.66
C GLU A 81 1.59 -0.74 10.71
N SER A 82 2.67 -0.08 10.33
CA SER A 82 3.52 0.67 11.26
C SER A 82 2.82 1.87 11.91
N ASP A 83 1.82 2.45 11.24
CA ASP A 83 1.03 3.58 11.74
C ASP A 83 -0.32 3.65 11.03
N PRO A 84 -1.25 2.72 11.34
CA PRO A 84 -2.53 2.63 10.65
C PRO A 84 -3.37 3.91 10.76
N ALA A 85 -3.23 4.64 11.88
CA ALA A 85 -3.97 5.88 12.09
C ALA A 85 -3.51 6.98 11.13
N ALA A 86 -2.20 7.21 11.00
CA ALA A 86 -1.66 8.21 10.09
C ALA A 86 -1.93 7.86 8.63
N PHE A 87 -1.89 6.57 8.29
CA PHE A 87 -2.15 6.10 6.92
C PHE A 87 -3.63 5.87 6.61
N HIS A 88 -4.53 6.09 7.57
CA HIS A 88 -5.96 5.75 7.43
C HIS A 88 -6.16 4.33 6.86
N TYR A 89 -5.36 3.40 7.39
CA TYR A 89 -5.33 2.00 6.98
C TYR A 89 -6.23 1.15 7.86
N HIS A 90 -7.03 0.31 7.22
CA HIS A 90 -7.97 -0.60 7.86
C HIS A 90 -7.57 -2.05 7.54
N PRO A 91 -6.97 -2.78 8.50
CA PRO A 91 -6.49 -4.16 8.31
C PRO A 91 -7.66 -5.16 8.38
N VAL A 92 -8.55 -5.09 7.43
CA VAL A 92 -9.74 -5.97 7.35
C VAL A 92 -9.46 -7.27 6.58
N GLY A 93 -8.25 -7.45 6.09
CA GLY A 93 -7.87 -8.57 5.23
C GLY A 93 -8.23 -8.32 3.76
N TYR A 94 -7.83 -9.28 2.93
CA TYR A 94 -8.17 -9.35 1.52
C TYR A 94 -8.53 -10.77 1.14
N MET A 95 -9.57 -10.97 0.35
CA MET A 95 -9.97 -12.30 -0.13
C MET A 95 -9.99 -12.37 -1.65
N GLN A 96 -9.32 -13.39 -2.19
CA GLN A 96 -9.49 -13.86 -3.56
C GLN A 96 -10.47 -15.03 -3.52
N ILE A 97 -11.66 -14.85 -4.07
CA ILE A 97 -12.72 -15.84 -4.14
C ILE A 97 -12.82 -16.29 -5.60
N SER A 98 -12.71 -17.59 -5.87
CA SER A 98 -12.46 -18.06 -7.21
C SER A 98 -13.23 -19.33 -7.57
N PRO A 99 -13.65 -19.46 -8.86
CA PRO A 99 -14.18 -20.69 -9.42
C PRO A 99 -13.04 -21.68 -9.74
N GLU A 100 -13.40 -22.91 -10.07
CA GLU A 100 -12.47 -24.02 -10.36
C GLU A 100 -11.44 -23.69 -11.43
N CYS A 101 -11.81 -22.97 -12.47
CA CYS A 101 -10.88 -22.61 -13.55
C CYS A 101 -9.71 -21.71 -13.10
N MET A 102 -9.80 -21.08 -11.92
CA MET A 102 -8.73 -20.26 -11.34
C MET A 102 -8.01 -20.96 -10.18
N HIS A 103 -8.42 -22.16 -9.78
CA HIS A 103 -7.91 -22.86 -8.60
C HIS A 103 -6.40 -23.00 -8.62
N ALA A 104 -5.80 -23.47 -9.71
CA ALA A 104 -4.36 -23.69 -9.83
C ALA A 104 -3.55 -22.39 -9.63
N ASP A 105 -4.05 -21.29 -10.18
CA ASP A 105 -3.41 -19.98 -10.06
C ASP A 105 -3.45 -19.48 -8.61
N VAL A 106 -4.60 -19.60 -7.96
CA VAL A 106 -4.77 -19.15 -6.56
C VAL A 106 -3.97 -20.02 -5.60
N ALA A 107 -3.94 -21.33 -5.83
CA ALA A 107 -3.09 -22.26 -5.06
C ALA A 107 -1.60 -21.91 -5.18
N SER A 108 -1.15 -21.57 -6.38
CA SER A 108 0.21 -21.10 -6.62
C SER A 108 0.55 -19.84 -5.84
N ILE A 109 -0.38 -18.85 -5.79
CA ILE A 109 -0.19 -17.63 -4.99
C ILE A 109 -0.10 -17.99 -3.50
N ALA A 110 -0.98 -18.84 -2.98
CA ALA A 110 -0.99 -19.26 -1.60
C ALA A 110 0.34 -19.91 -1.18
N GLU A 111 0.86 -20.85 -2.00
CA GLU A 111 2.16 -21.49 -1.74
C GLU A 111 3.30 -20.48 -1.74
N GLN A 112 3.29 -19.54 -2.67
CA GLN A 112 4.32 -18.52 -2.78
C GLN A 112 4.27 -17.50 -1.64
N GLN A 113 3.08 -17.16 -1.13
CA GLN A 113 2.93 -16.34 0.09
C GLN A 113 3.50 -17.08 1.32
N LYS A 114 3.24 -18.38 1.44
CA LYS A 114 3.79 -19.20 2.49
C LYS A 114 5.32 -19.24 2.48
N GLN A 115 5.95 -19.33 1.29
CA GLN A 115 7.41 -19.33 1.14
C GLN A 115 8.07 -18.05 1.65
N ILE A 116 7.43 -16.89 1.54
CA ILE A 116 7.92 -15.61 2.06
C ILE A 116 7.41 -15.31 3.49
N GLY A 117 6.71 -16.25 4.14
CA GLY A 117 6.16 -16.07 5.48
C GLY A 117 4.98 -15.10 5.57
N TYR A 118 4.33 -14.79 4.45
CA TYR A 118 3.15 -13.92 4.44
C TYR A 118 1.90 -14.70 4.89
N THR A 119 1.19 -14.20 5.90
CA THR A 119 0.08 -14.92 6.53
C THR A 119 -1.18 -14.92 5.67
N SER A 120 -1.55 -16.08 5.16
CA SER A 120 -2.81 -16.30 4.43
C SER A 120 -3.39 -17.67 4.74
N GLU A 121 -4.70 -17.83 4.53
CA GLU A 121 -5.40 -19.12 4.58
C GLU A 121 -5.89 -19.47 3.18
N PHE A 122 -5.59 -20.66 2.71
CA PHE A 122 -6.10 -21.17 1.46
C PHE A 122 -7.10 -22.29 1.74
N ILE A 123 -8.33 -22.09 1.31
CA ILE A 123 -9.45 -23.02 1.46
C ILE A 123 -9.80 -23.60 0.08
N GLU A 124 -9.87 -24.91 -0.03
CA GLU A 124 -10.08 -25.64 -1.26
C GLU A 124 -11.37 -26.48 -1.18
N GLY A 125 -12.06 -26.60 -2.29
CA GLY A 125 -13.33 -27.32 -2.39
C GLY A 125 -14.54 -26.42 -2.22
N GLU A 126 -15.61 -26.74 -2.97
CA GLU A 126 -16.84 -25.93 -2.99
C GLU A 126 -17.51 -25.87 -1.61
N GLN A 127 -17.65 -27.03 -0.94
CA GLN A 127 -18.30 -27.10 0.36
C GLN A 127 -17.49 -26.36 1.43
N ASP A 128 -16.18 -26.59 1.52
CA ASP A 128 -15.32 -25.97 2.51
C ASP A 128 -15.22 -24.44 2.30
N SER A 129 -15.14 -24.01 1.04
CA SER A 129 -15.18 -22.59 0.67
C SER A 129 -16.48 -21.95 1.08
N HIS A 130 -17.62 -22.61 0.80
CA HIS A 130 -18.94 -22.13 1.21
C HIS A 130 -19.07 -22.03 2.73
N ASP A 131 -18.65 -23.05 3.47
CA ASP A 131 -18.72 -23.07 4.93
C ASP A 131 -17.79 -22.04 5.56
N TYR A 132 -16.61 -21.84 4.98
CA TYR A 132 -15.69 -20.78 5.40
C TYR A 132 -16.32 -19.40 5.21
N MET A 133 -16.88 -19.14 4.04
CA MET A 133 -17.49 -17.84 3.72
C MET A 133 -18.73 -17.57 4.58
N ARG A 134 -19.54 -18.59 4.86
CA ARG A 134 -20.72 -18.45 5.73
C ARG A 134 -20.40 -18.17 7.20
N ARG A 135 -19.22 -18.55 7.68
CA ARG A 135 -18.76 -18.14 9.00
C ARG A 135 -18.44 -16.65 9.10
N LEU A 136 -18.14 -16.02 7.97
CA LEU A 136 -17.79 -14.60 7.89
C LEU A 136 -18.97 -13.74 7.45
N PHE A 137 -19.85 -14.29 6.60
CA PHE A 137 -20.99 -13.58 6.01
C PHE A 137 -22.22 -14.50 6.03
N ASP A 138 -23.15 -14.28 6.93
CA ASP A 138 -24.31 -15.14 7.18
C ASP A 138 -25.18 -15.41 5.95
N ASP A 139 -25.24 -14.44 5.03
CA ASP A 139 -26.06 -14.47 3.82
C ASP A 139 -25.28 -14.90 2.56
N TRP A 140 -24.03 -15.39 2.71
CA TRP A 140 -23.23 -15.86 1.58
C TRP A 140 -23.95 -16.94 0.75
N ARG A 141 -24.03 -16.72 -0.58
CA ARG A 141 -24.76 -17.59 -1.52
C ARG A 141 -24.12 -17.61 -2.92
N ALA A 142 -22.82 -17.61 -3.06
CA ALA A 142 -22.17 -17.69 -4.35
C ALA A 142 -21.87 -19.14 -4.74
N PRO A 143 -22.73 -19.80 -5.54
CA PRO A 143 -22.46 -21.15 -6.06
C PRO A 143 -21.26 -21.12 -7.01
N GLY A 144 -20.55 -22.25 -7.09
CA GLY A 144 -19.39 -22.38 -7.98
C GLY A 144 -18.11 -21.74 -7.45
N THR A 145 -18.09 -21.27 -6.21
CA THR A 145 -16.86 -20.90 -5.51
C THR A 145 -16.17 -22.16 -5.03
N THR A 146 -14.98 -22.45 -5.57
CA THR A 146 -14.23 -23.68 -5.24
C THR A 146 -12.92 -23.41 -4.51
N SER A 147 -12.54 -22.15 -4.39
CA SER A 147 -11.38 -21.76 -3.57
C SER A 147 -11.49 -20.35 -3.02
N VAL A 148 -10.95 -20.17 -1.82
CA VAL A 148 -10.81 -18.87 -1.16
C VAL A 148 -9.38 -18.73 -0.67
N LEU A 149 -8.66 -17.70 -1.10
CA LEU A 149 -7.40 -17.28 -0.50
C LEU A 149 -7.67 -16.04 0.34
N HIS A 150 -7.57 -16.18 1.65
CA HIS A 150 -7.81 -15.09 2.60
C HIS A 150 -6.48 -14.61 3.21
N GLU A 151 -6.01 -13.47 2.77
CA GLU A 151 -4.90 -12.75 3.39
C GLU A 151 -5.38 -12.09 4.68
N LYS A 152 -4.79 -12.44 5.81
CA LYS A 152 -5.14 -11.85 7.13
C LYS A 152 -4.54 -10.46 7.31
N LYS A 153 -3.39 -10.24 6.68
CA LYS A 153 -2.79 -8.93 6.47
C LYS A 153 -3.38 -8.30 5.21
N GLY A 154 -3.25 -7.01 5.06
CA GLY A 154 -3.91 -6.33 3.96
C GLY A 154 -5.25 -5.74 4.38
N GLY A 155 -5.96 -5.15 3.43
CA GLY A 155 -7.20 -4.44 3.67
C GLY A 155 -7.36 -3.26 2.75
N TYR A 156 -7.75 -2.11 3.28
CA TYR A 156 -7.86 -0.90 2.48
C TYR A 156 -7.39 0.34 3.24
N ALA A 157 -7.05 1.38 2.50
CA ALA A 157 -6.75 2.69 3.04
C ALA A 157 -7.57 3.77 2.30
N ASN A 158 -7.96 4.82 3.02
CA ASN A 158 -8.55 5.98 2.36
C ASN A 158 -7.47 6.72 1.57
N ASN A 159 -7.59 6.75 0.25
CA ASN A 159 -6.55 7.23 -0.65
C ASN A 159 -6.04 8.62 -0.31
N THR A 160 -6.94 9.60 -0.30
CA THR A 160 -6.58 11.00 -0.07
C THR A 160 -6.07 11.20 1.35
N ALA A 161 -6.76 10.66 2.35
CA ALA A 161 -6.34 10.78 3.74
C ALA A 161 -4.97 10.14 3.99
N SER A 162 -4.69 8.98 3.38
CA SER A 162 -3.37 8.32 3.45
C SER A 162 -2.26 9.17 2.87
N MET A 163 -2.54 9.87 1.75
CA MET A 163 -1.53 10.75 1.15
C MET A 163 -1.24 11.96 2.02
N TYR A 164 -2.24 12.53 2.67
CA TYR A 164 -2.02 13.60 3.65
C TYR A 164 -1.29 13.10 4.90
N GLY A 165 -1.62 11.89 5.38
CA GLY A 165 -0.88 11.27 6.47
C GLY A 165 0.60 11.04 6.13
N LEU A 166 0.88 10.54 4.93
CA LEU A 166 2.25 10.34 4.44
C LEU A 166 2.99 11.68 4.27
N ALA A 167 2.29 12.72 3.77
CA ALA A 167 2.83 14.07 3.69
C ALA A 167 3.20 14.60 5.07
N GLY A 168 2.30 14.47 6.07
CA GLY A 168 2.58 14.85 7.45
C GLY A 168 3.79 14.13 8.04
N LYS A 169 3.98 12.83 7.72
CA LYS A 169 5.19 12.09 8.12
C LYS A 169 6.47 12.65 7.48
N ALA A 170 6.41 13.01 6.19
CA ALA A 170 7.53 13.63 5.50
C ALA A 170 7.84 15.02 6.08
N GLU A 171 6.84 15.84 6.34
CA GLU A 171 6.98 17.15 6.96
C GLU A 171 7.53 17.08 8.38
N ALA A 172 7.14 16.07 9.17
CA ALA A 172 7.69 15.83 10.50
C ALA A 172 9.20 15.50 10.47
N GLU A 173 9.70 14.94 9.37
CA GLU A 173 11.14 14.76 9.13
C GLU A 173 11.84 16.03 8.62
N GLY A 174 11.10 17.11 8.36
CA GLY A 174 11.62 18.38 7.88
C GLY A 174 11.49 18.61 6.37
N VAL A 175 10.88 17.69 5.63
CA VAL A 175 10.64 17.83 4.19
C VAL A 175 9.70 19.00 3.92
N ARG A 176 9.99 19.77 2.88
CA ARG A 176 9.09 20.84 2.41
C ARG A 176 8.26 20.35 1.22
N ILE A 177 6.94 20.48 1.32
CA ILE A 177 6.00 20.14 0.27
C ILE A 177 5.39 21.44 -0.26
N ILE A 178 5.58 21.72 -1.54
CA ILE A 178 5.11 22.94 -2.20
C ILE A 178 4.20 22.55 -3.35
N THR A 179 2.94 22.91 -3.24
CA THR A 179 1.89 22.64 -4.24
C THR A 179 1.60 23.88 -5.08
N GLY A 180 0.94 23.71 -6.23
CA GLY A 180 0.66 24.80 -7.18
C GLY A 180 1.88 25.24 -8.00
N VAL A 181 2.93 24.42 -8.07
CA VAL A 181 4.18 24.72 -8.78
C VAL A 181 4.41 23.73 -9.90
N GLN A 182 4.32 24.19 -11.13
CA GLN A 182 4.63 23.38 -12.32
C GLN A 182 6.11 23.52 -12.66
N VAL A 183 6.78 22.38 -12.74
CA VAL A 183 8.15 22.27 -13.26
C VAL A 183 8.06 22.16 -14.79
N THR A 184 8.81 22.99 -15.50
CA THR A 184 8.84 23.06 -16.97
C THR A 184 10.22 22.70 -17.51
#